data_55eddbd9943f04a71b924da26c7bb149
#
_entry.id   55eddbd9943f04a71b924da26c7bb149
#
_cell.length_a   1.000
_cell.length_b   1.000
_cell.length_c   1.000
_cell.angle_alpha   90.00
_cell.angle_beta   90.00
_cell.angle_gamma   90.00
#
_symmetry.space_group_name_H-M   'P 1'
#
loop_
_entity.id
_entity.type
_entity.pdbx_description
1 polymer ?
#
loop_
_entity_poly.entity_id
_entity_poly.type
_entity_poly.pdbx_seq_one_letter_code
_entity_poly.pdbx_strand_id
1 'polypeptide(L)'
;MTGVQTCALPIYPSDLFVAFDKEKLIRLVKFYPDDFLGTVILALDSQLQNYIFDMRNNDLFLELQGVSELVEKLVNTGKHETYSLVYLLVKLVLTLPVVTATVERSFLAIKYINNELCNQMGDQWMNDCSIMYIERDIACSINNETIMQRF
;
A
#
# COMPACT_ATOMS: atom_id res chain seq x y z
N MET A 1 -20.14 -5.71 14.70
CA MET A 1 -18.88 -4.96 14.77
C MET A 1 -17.77 -5.86 14.24
N THR A 2 -17.58 -5.87 12.95
CA THR A 2 -16.53 -6.65 12.27
C THR A 2 -15.37 -5.70 12.04
N GLY A 3 -14.35 -5.81 12.91
CA GLY A 3 -13.11 -5.07 12.74
C GLY A 3 -12.45 -5.49 11.42
N VAL A 4 -12.46 -4.58 10.46
CA VAL A 4 -11.59 -4.67 9.29
C VAL A 4 -10.17 -4.61 9.84
N GLN A 5 -9.52 -5.76 9.88
CA GLN A 5 -8.11 -5.86 10.20
C GLN A 5 -7.37 -5.25 9.00
N THR A 6 -7.19 -3.91 9.04
CA THR A 6 -6.31 -3.23 8.12
C THR A 6 -4.94 -3.86 8.31
N CYS A 7 -4.43 -4.52 7.28
CA CYS A 7 -3.08 -5.05 7.26
C CYS A 7 -2.13 -3.86 7.22
N ALA A 8 -1.92 -3.23 8.38
CA ALA A 8 -1.05 -2.09 8.51
C ALA A 8 0.37 -2.55 8.14
N LEU A 9 0.95 -1.90 7.15
CA LEU A 9 2.33 -2.12 6.78
C LEU A 9 3.22 -1.86 8.02
N PRO A 10 4.20 -2.72 8.31
CA PRO A 10 5.00 -2.61 9.53
C PRO A 10 5.90 -1.36 9.61
N ILE A 11 5.85 -0.49 8.62
CA ILE A 11 6.56 0.80 8.58
C ILE A 11 5.57 1.99 8.50
N TYR A 12 4.27 1.73 8.64
CA TYR A 12 3.25 2.77 8.53
C TYR A 12 3.37 3.79 9.67
N PRO A 13 3.38 5.11 9.38
CA PRO A 13 3.68 6.13 10.37
C PRO A 13 2.52 6.49 11.30
N SER A 14 1.29 6.02 11.05
CA SER A 14 0.14 6.35 11.89
C SER A 14 0.34 5.91 13.35
N ASP A 15 -0.30 6.63 14.25
CA ASP A 15 -0.31 6.34 15.70
C ASP A 15 1.10 6.15 16.29
N LEU A 16 2.02 7.05 16.00
CA LEU A 16 3.40 6.99 16.51
C LEU A 16 4.16 5.71 16.13
N PHE A 17 3.92 5.21 14.93
CA PHE A 17 4.52 3.95 14.46
C PHE A 17 4.19 2.75 15.36
N VAL A 18 2.97 2.66 15.89
CA VAL A 18 2.53 1.51 16.70
C VAL A 18 2.61 0.21 15.91
N ALA A 19 2.32 0.25 14.60
CA ALA A 19 2.40 -0.91 13.72
C ALA A 19 3.84 -1.31 13.35
N PHE A 20 4.86 -0.55 13.80
CA PHE A 20 6.25 -0.83 13.44
C PHE A 20 6.69 -2.20 13.97
N ASP A 21 7.10 -3.05 13.04
CA ASP A 21 7.58 -4.41 13.30
C ASP A 21 8.86 -4.66 12.52
N LYS A 22 9.99 -4.54 13.21
CA LYS A 22 11.32 -4.72 12.64
C LYS A 22 11.51 -6.10 12.02
N GLU A 23 11.00 -7.14 12.67
CA GLU A 23 11.20 -8.52 12.20
C GLU A 23 10.47 -8.77 10.87
N LYS A 24 9.26 -8.23 10.72
CA LYS A 24 8.53 -8.31 9.46
C LYS A 24 9.24 -7.55 8.34
N LEU A 25 9.82 -6.39 8.65
CA LEU A 25 10.59 -5.62 7.68
C LEU A 25 11.85 -6.37 7.23
N ILE A 26 12.59 -6.98 8.16
CA ILE A 26 13.75 -7.80 7.84
C ILE A 26 13.37 -9.05 7.03
N ARG A 27 12.21 -9.66 7.30
CA ARG A 27 11.71 -10.78 6.48
C ARG A 27 11.38 -10.32 5.07
N LEU A 28 10.73 -9.16 4.91
CA LEU A 28 10.42 -8.59 3.62
C LEU A 28 11.68 -8.39 2.77
N VAL A 29 12.71 -7.80 3.34
CA VAL A 29 13.98 -7.52 2.65
C VAL A 29 14.67 -8.78 2.14
N LYS A 30 14.52 -9.91 2.83
CA LYS A 30 15.09 -11.21 2.39
C LYS A 30 14.52 -11.74 1.08
N PHE A 31 13.35 -11.27 0.66
CA PHE A 31 12.78 -11.60 -0.65
C PHE A 31 13.38 -10.78 -1.81
N TYR A 32 14.19 -9.77 -1.49
CA TYR A 32 14.82 -8.85 -2.45
C TYR A 32 16.36 -8.85 -2.28
N PRO A 33 17.03 -9.99 -2.56
CA PRO A 33 18.46 -10.14 -2.34
C PRO A 33 19.31 -9.26 -3.26
N ASP A 34 18.79 -8.85 -4.41
CA ASP A 34 19.49 -7.98 -5.37
C ASP A 34 19.65 -6.56 -4.83
N ASP A 35 18.68 -6.06 -4.06
CA ASP A 35 18.70 -4.74 -3.44
C ASP A 35 19.35 -4.75 -2.05
N PHE A 36 19.26 -5.89 -1.33
CA PHE A 36 19.70 -6.03 0.05
C PHE A 36 20.59 -7.27 0.23
N LEU A 37 21.89 -7.10 0.02
CA LEU A 37 22.87 -8.14 0.30
C LEU A 37 22.90 -8.51 1.80
N GLY A 38 23.32 -9.73 2.12
CA GLY A 38 23.29 -10.23 3.49
C GLY A 38 24.01 -9.35 4.54
N THR A 39 25.11 -8.70 4.16
CA THR A 39 25.83 -7.73 5.01
C THR A 39 25.02 -6.45 5.24
N VAL A 40 24.25 -6.02 4.24
CA VAL A 40 23.38 -4.82 4.31
C VAL A 40 22.22 -5.05 5.27
N ILE A 41 21.73 -6.27 5.40
CA ILE A 41 20.62 -6.60 6.32
C ILE A 41 21.02 -6.34 7.78
N LEU A 42 22.27 -6.64 8.17
CA LEU A 42 22.76 -6.35 9.52
C LEU A 42 22.82 -4.83 9.79
N ALA A 43 23.30 -4.07 8.80
CA ALA A 43 23.32 -2.62 8.89
C ALA A 43 21.90 -2.03 8.94
N LEU A 44 20.97 -2.56 8.15
CA LEU A 44 19.57 -2.18 8.16
C LEU A 44 18.91 -2.44 9.52
N ASP A 45 19.21 -3.57 10.18
CA ASP A 45 18.68 -3.90 11.51
C ASP A 45 19.04 -2.81 12.53
N SER A 46 20.31 -2.38 12.53
CA SER A 46 20.78 -1.30 13.40
C SER A 46 20.17 0.06 13.01
N GLN A 47 20.07 0.35 11.71
CA GLN A 47 19.44 1.59 11.24
C GLN A 47 17.95 1.65 11.62
N LEU A 48 17.20 0.57 11.53
CA LEU A 48 15.78 0.51 11.90
C LEU A 48 15.54 0.82 13.37
N GLN A 49 16.44 0.37 14.26
CA GLN A 49 16.36 0.67 15.70
C GLN A 49 16.55 2.16 15.97
N ASN A 50 17.59 2.75 15.38
CA ASN A 50 17.86 4.19 15.53
C ASN A 50 16.78 5.04 14.87
N TYR A 51 16.32 4.62 13.70
CA TYR A 51 15.26 5.27 12.96
C TYR A 51 13.97 5.37 13.78
N ILE A 52 13.47 4.26 14.32
CA ILE A 52 12.20 4.28 15.07
C ILE A 52 12.29 5.13 16.34
N PHE A 53 13.44 5.11 17.00
CA PHE A 53 13.67 5.95 18.16
C PHE A 53 13.66 7.44 17.80
N ASP A 54 14.35 7.81 16.72
CA ASP A 54 14.43 9.20 16.25
C ASP A 54 13.06 9.69 15.75
N MET A 55 12.32 8.86 15.00
CA MET A 55 11.00 9.25 14.47
C MET A 55 9.97 9.47 15.59
N ARG A 56 9.97 8.63 16.62
CA ARG A 56 9.05 8.76 17.77
C ARG A 56 9.34 9.97 18.65
N ASN A 57 10.58 10.44 18.67
CA ASN A 57 10.99 11.61 19.45
C ASN A 57 10.98 12.92 18.65
N ASN A 58 10.57 12.90 17.40
CA ASN A 58 10.58 14.07 16.53
C ASN A 58 9.18 14.47 16.14
N ASP A 59 8.73 15.62 16.67
CA ASP A 59 7.39 16.18 16.46
C ASP A 59 6.99 16.30 14.98
N LEU A 60 7.96 16.47 14.09
CA LEU A 60 7.71 16.58 12.65
C LEU A 60 7.15 15.30 12.02
N PHE A 61 7.28 14.15 12.68
CA PHE A 61 6.85 12.84 12.18
C PHE A 61 5.64 12.26 12.92
N LEU A 62 5.11 12.98 13.92
CA LEU A 62 4.00 12.49 14.73
C LEU A 62 2.64 12.51 14.03
N GLU A 63 2.45 13.44 13.08
CA GLU A 63 1.16 13.67 12.42
C GLU A 63 1.04 13.01 11.04
N LEU A 64 2.01 12.20 10.65
CA LEU A 64 2.02 11.57 9.34
C LEU A 64 0.94 10.49 9.23
N GLN A 65 0.16 10.54 8.16
CA GLN A 65 -0.93 9.61 7.91
C GLN A 65 -0.64 8.62 6.77
N GLY A 66 0.50 8.73 6.09
CA GLY A 66 0.82 7.89 4.95
C GLY A 66 2.31 7.69 4.70
N VAL A 67 2.64 6.58 4.01
CA VAL A 67 4.03 6.28 3.63
C VAL A 67 4.58 7.30 2.63
N SER A 68 3.74 7.86 1.78
CA SER A 68 4.13 8.90 0.83
C SER A 68 4.55 10.19 1.53
N GLU A 69 3.79 10.61 2.55
CA GLU A 69 4.12 11.77 3.38
C GLU A 69 5.42 11.53 4.17
N LEU A 70 5.62 10.30 4.63
CA LEU A 70 6.85 9.87 5.30
C LEU A 70 8.07 10.06 4.40
N VAL A 71 7.99 9.62 3.13
CA VAL A 71 9.07 9.78 2.16
C VAL A 71 9.38 11.26 1.91
N GLU A 72 8.36 12.06 1.67
CA GLU A 72 8.50 13.50 1.45
C GLU A 72 9.18 14.17 2.66
N LYS A 73 8.75 13.83 3.86
CA LYS A 73 9.30 14.37 5.09
C LYS A 73 10.75 13.95 5.31
N LEU A 74 11.10 12.68 5.03
CA LEU A 74 12.47 12.19 5.11
C LEU A 74 13.40 12.94 4.14
N VAL A 75 12.93 13.25 2.93
CA VAL A 75 13.69 14.02 1.95
C VAL A 75 13.86 15.47 2.41
N ASN A 76 12.77 16.12 2.81
CA ASN A 76 12.77 17.54 3.22
C ASN A 76 13.62 17.80 4.47
N THR A 77 13.75 16.81 5.36
CA THR A 77 14.58 16.90 6.57
C THR A 77 16.01 16.40 6.39
N GLY A 78 16.39 15.92 5.19
CA GLY A 78 17.70 15.33 4.93
C GLY A 78 17.94 13.96 5.61
N LYS A 79 16.94 13.43 6.33
CA LYS A 79 17.06 12.15 7.05
C LYS A 79 17.16 10.93 6.13
N HIS A 80 16.79 11.06 4.86
CA HIS A 80 16.97 10.03 3.84
C HIS A 80 18.45 9.67 3.61
N GLU A 81 19.37 10.59 3.84
CA GLU A 81 20.83 10.33 3.77
C GLU A 81 21.30 9.58 5.03
N THR A 82 20.84 10.03 6.20
CA THR A 82 21.19 9.40 7.50
C THR A 82 20.69 7.96 7.58
N TYR A 83 19.44 7.72 7.13
CA TYR A 83 18.77 6.42 7.14
C TYR A 83 18.62 5.86 5.73
N SER A 84 19.70 5.81 4.98
CA SER A 84 19.70 5.45 3.55
C SER A 84 19.09 4.07 3.25
N LEU A 85 19.37 3.08 4.10
CA LEU A 85 18.82 1.73 3.94
C LEU A 85 17.33 1.67 4.31
N VAL A 86 16.92 2.40 5.34
CA VAL A 86 15.49 2.54 5.69
C VAL A 86 14.76 3.27 4.58
N TYR A 87 15.35 4.31 4.00
CA TYR A 87 14.77 5.03 2.87
C TYR A 87 14.61 4.13 1.64
N LEU A 88 15.60 3.28 1.33
CA LEU A 88 15.50 2.27 0.28
C LEU A 88 14.36 1.28 0.55
N LEU A 89 14.23 0.81 1.80
CA LEU A 89 13.13 -0.06 2.22
C LEU A 89 11.76 0.62 2.08
N VAL A 90 11.63 1.89 2.45
CA VAL A 90 10.37 2.64 2.28
C VAL A 90 10.02 2.80 0.79
N LYS A 91 11.00 3.05 -0.06
CA LYS A 91 10.81 3.08 -1.53
C LYS A 91 10.34 1.72 -2.05
N LEU A 92 10.95 0.62 -1.59
CA LEU A 92 10.50 -0.73 -1.92
C LEU A 92 9.03 -0.93 -1.53
N VAL A 93 8.65 -0.56 -0.31
CA VAL A 93 7.26 -0.67 0.17
C VAL A 93 6.29 0.13 -0.71
N LEU A 94 6.67 1.31 -1.21
CA LEU A 94 5.84 2.10 -2.13
C LEU A 94 5.71 1.49 -3.52
N THR A 95 6.74 0.77 -3.98
CA THR A 95 6.72 0.11 -5.29
C THR A 95 6.01 -1.25 -5.26
N LEU A 96 5.92 -1.87 -4.08
CA LEU A 96 5.16 -3.10 -3.95
C LEU A 96 3.69 -2.82 -4.26
N PRO A 97 3.03 -3.66 -5.05
CA PRO A 97 1.59 -3.63 -5.17
C PRO A 97 1.02 -4.06 -3.80
N VAL A 98 1.05 -3.13 -2.86
CA VAL A 98 0.30 -3.29 -1.64
C VAL A 98 -1.13 -3.56 -2.07
N VAL A 99 -1.66 -4.72 -1.67
CA VAL A 99 -3.05 -5.08 -1.92
C VAL A 99 -3.89 -3.94 -1.37
N THR A 100 -4.10 -2.95 -2.21
CA THR A 100 -4.93 -1.80 -1.89
C THR A 100 -6.36 -2.32 -1.77
N ALA A 101 -7.17 -1.64 -1.00
CA ALA A 101 -8.61 -1.93 -0.94
C ALA A 101 -9.23 -2.05 -2.34
N THR A 102 -8.63 -1.45 -3.35
CA THR A 102 -9.00 -1.56 -4.77
C THR A 102 -8.77 -2.97 -5.33
N VAL A 103 -7.63 -3.60 -5.03
CA VAL A 103 -7.33 -4.98 -5.49
C VAL A 103 -8.22 -5.99 -4.75
N GLU A 104 -8.45 -5.80 -3.45
CA GLU A 104 -9.41 -6.63 -2.70
C GLU A 104 -10.83 -6.46 -3.26
N ARG A 105 -11.27 -5.23 -3.57
CA ARG A 105 -12.55 -4.96 -4.25
C ARG A 105 -12.60 -5.65 -5.60
N SER A 106 -11.52 -5.62 -6.37
CA SER A 106 -11.45 -6.29 -7.68
C SER A 106 -11.59 -7.80 -7.56
N PHE A 107 -10.90 -8.44 -6.61
CA PHE A 107 -11.06 -9.87 -6.36
C PHE A 107 -12.45 -10.24 -5.83
N LEU A 108 -13.01 -9.43 -4.96
CA LEU A 108 -14.39 -9.61 -4.48
C LEU A 108 -15.40 -9.40 -5.61
N ALA A 109 -15.17 -8.41 -6.50
CA ALA A 109 -15.99 -8.18 -7.68
C ALA A 109 -15.98 -9.39 -8.62
N ILE A 110 -14.80 -9.90 -8.94
CA ILE A 110 -14.65 -11.10 -9.79
C ILE A 110 -15.37 -12.30 -9.14
N LYS A 111 -15.23 -12.50 -7.83
CA LYS A 111 -15.90 -13.58 -7.12
C LYS A 111 -17.42 -13.41 -7.10
N TYR A 112 -17.94 -12.19 -7.05
CA TYR A 112 -19.37 -11.88 -7.10
C TYR A 112 -19.95 -12.03 -8.50
N ILE A 113 -19.20 -11.61 -9.52
CA ILE A 113 -19.61 -11.65 -10.93
C ILE A 113 -19.46 -13.09 -11.48
N ASN A 114 -18.46 -13.83 -11.01
CA ASN A 114 -18.17 -15.22 -11.41
C ASN A 114 -19.09 -16.23 -10.67
N ASN A 115 -20.36 -15.89 -10.57
CA ASN A 115 -21.39 -16.78 -10.05
C ASN A 115 -21.85 -17.74 -11.17
N GLU A 116 -22.42 -18.90 -10.80
CA GLU A 116 -22.87 -19.94 -11.75
C GLU A 116 -23.75 -19.42 -12.90
N LEU A 117 -24.48 -18.32 -12.68
CA LEU A 117 -25.29 -17.64 -13.69
C LEU A 117 -24.47 -16.84 -14.71
N CYS A 118 -23.26 -16.44 -14.38
CA CYS A 118 -22.38 -15.60 -15.23
C CYS A 118 -21.35 -16.41 -16.02
N ASN A 119 -21.24 -17.71 -15.78
CA ASN A 119 -20.30 -18.61 -16.47
C ASN A 119 -20.55 -18.71 -18.00
N GLN A 120 -21.65 -18.14 -18.50
CA GLN A 120 -21.99 -18.08 -19.93
C GLN A 120 -21.70 -16.70 -20.56
N MET A 121 -21.19 -15.74 -19.79
CA MET A 121 -20.83 -14.42 -20.32
C MET A 121 -19.50 -14.47 -21.05
N GLY A 122 -19.41 -13.84 -22.23
CA GLY A 122 -18.13 -13.65 -22.91
C GLY A 122 -17.19 -12.75 -22.13
N ASP A 123 -15.88 -12.94 -22.31
CA ASP A 123 -14.80 -12.25 -21.57
C ASP A 123 -14.95 -10.72 -21.54
N GLN A 124 -15.42 -10.13 -22.62
CA GLN A 124 -15.62 -8.70 -22.73
C GLN A 124 -16.73 -8.20 -21.78
N TRP A 125 -17.85 -8.91 -21.72
CA TRP A 125 -18.97 -8.60 -20.82
C TRP A 125 -18.57 -8.71 -19.34
N MET A 126 -17.78 -9.73 -19.02
CA MET A 126 -17.27 -9.93 -17.66
C MET A 126 -16.32 -8.81 -17.26
N ASN A 127 -15.48 -8.36 -18.20
CA ASN A 127 -14.58 -7.23 -17.97
C ASN A 127 -15.35 -5.92 -17.74
N ASP A 128 -16.34 -5.63 -18.56
CA ASP A 128 -17.17 -4.43 -18.46
C ASP A 128 -17.95 -4.40 -17.15
N CYS A 129 -18.54 -5.52 -16.76
CA CYS A 129 -19.24 -5.66 -15.47
C CYS A 129 -18.29 -5.49 -14.28
N SER A 130 -17.05 -6.00 -14.40
CA SER A 130 -16.02 -5.86 -13.36
C SER A 130 -15.61 -4.39 -13.19
N ILE A 131 -15.39 -3.68 -14.28
CA ILE A 131 -15.06 -2.24 -14.26
C ILE A 131 -16.20 -1.44 -13.62
N MET A 132 -17.44 -1.69 -14.03
CA MET A 132 -18.62 -1.02 -13.47
C MET A 132 -18.80 -1.27 -11.96
N TYR A 133 -18.46 -2.45 -11.50
CA TYR A 133 -18.54 -2.78 -10.07
C TYR A 133 -17.41 -2.15 -9.26
N ILE A 134 -16.19 -2.13 -9.79
CA ILE A 134 -15.01 -1.56 -9.13
C ILE A 134 -15.14 -0.03 -9.05
N GLU A 135 -15.53 0.60 -10.16
CA GLU A 135 -15.68 2.05 -10.31
C GLU A 135 -17.12 2.51 -10.06
N ARG A 136 -17.84 1.82 -9.20
CA ARG A 136 -19.26 2.06 -8.92
C ARG A 136 -19.57 3.52 -8.57
N ASP A 137 -18.70 4.17 -7.82
CA ASP A 137 -18.90 5.56 -7.40
C ASP A 137 -18.83 6.51 -8.60
N ILE A 138 -17.94 6.25 -9.56
CA ILE A 138 -17.82 6.97 -10.81
C ILE A 138 -19.03 6.63 -11.70
N ALA A 139 -19.35 5.35 -11.84
CA ALA A 139 -20.48 4.90 -12.66
C ALA A 139 -21.82 5.50 -12.21
N CYS A 140 -22.05 5.60 -10.89
CA CYS A 140 -23.24 6.24 -10.33
C CYS A 140 -23.28 7.76 -10.54
N SER A 141 -22.14 8.41 -10.78
CA SER A 141 -22.05 9.85 -11.03
C SER A 141 -22.35 10.23 -12.48
N ILE A 142 -22.34 9.26 -13.41
CA ILE A 142 -22.59 9.48 -14.85
C ILE A 142 -24.10 9.52 -15.10
N ASN A 143 -24.58 10.63 -15.67
CA ASN A 143 -25.98 10.76 -16.01
C ASN A 143 -26.30 9.89 -17.23
N ASN A 144 -27.41 9.14 -17.17
CA ASN A 144 -27.90 8.28 -18.25
C ASN A 144 -28.11 9.04 -19.57
N GLU A 145 -28.51 10.32 -19.52
CA GLU A 145 -28.66 11.16 -20.71
C GLU A 145 -27.36 11.37 -21.47
N THR A 146 -26.24 11.49 -20.74
CA THR A 146 -24.89 11.63 -21.33
C THR A 146 -24.46 10.35 -22.06
N ILE A 147 -24.88 9.20 -21.55
CA ILE A 147 -24.64 7.91 -22.20
C ILE A 147 -25.46 7.78 -23.47
N MET A 148 -26.77 8.10 -23.40
CA MET A 148 -27.65 7.97 -24.54
C MET A 148 -27.35 8.93 -25.72
N GLN A 149 -26.70 10.06 -25.44
CA GLN A 149 -26.26 10.99 -26.50
C GLN A 149 -25.06 10.50 -27.31
N ARG A 150 -24.34 9.46 -26.83
CA ARG A 150 -23.16 8.90 -27.50
C ARG A 150 -23.48 7.68 -28.38
N PHE A 151 -24.67 7.15 -28.29
CA PHE A 151 -25.21 6.07 -29.14
C PHE A 151 -26.29 6.59 -30.09
#